data_fb50192f57a1c482f14e8a5e0a5ace1e
#
_entry.id   fb50192f57a1c482f14e8a5e0a5ace1e
#
_cell.length_a   1.000
_cell.length_b   1.000
_cell.length_c   1.000
_cell.angle_alpha   90.00
_cell.angle_beta   90.00
_cell.angle_gamma   90.00
#
_symmetry.space_group_name_H-M   'P 1'
#
loop_
_entity.id
_entity.type
_entity.pdbx_description
1 polymer ?
#
loop_
_entity_poly.entity_id
_entity_poly.type
_entity_poly.pdbx_seq_one_letter_code
_entity_poly.pdbx_strand_id
1 'polypeptide(L)'
;MSGQKKSKEYKYLERRIYQIEKNFKFNQSINGITSLQADRLRGLRLLCHAEFEDYFESVALRMLDVAEKKWIERKVANYNLSSLFIWHEKIEKNETNDSKARMIIADFRKEIKSNHGIKEENIRKLFGPLGYKIDDFDSSFISTLSSFGALRGETAHTSANKTQQPLDQNTELTRIRDLLVGIEAFENVLNSK
;
A
#
# COMPACT_ATOMS: atom_id res chain seq x y z
N MET A 1 -25.14 2.31 11.77
CA MET A 1 -23.80 2.69 11.29
C MET A 1 -23.87 2.68 9.76
N SER A 2 -23.86 3.84 9.11
CA SER A 2 -23.81 3.93 7.65
C SER A 2 -22.44 3.47 7.20
N GLY A 3 -22.34 2.32 6.56
CA GLY A 3 -21.10 1.81 6.01
C GLY A 3 -20.49 2.84 5.06
N GLN A 4 -19.27 3.29 5.36
CA GLN A 4 -18.56 4.23 4.52
C GLN A 4 -18.31 3.57 3.15
N LYS A 5 -18.54 4.30 2.07
CA LYS A 5 -18.48 3.75 0.71
C LYS A 5 -17.00 3.43 0.35
N LYS A 6 -16.69 2.14 0.18
CA LYS A 6 -15.37 1.66 -0.25
C LYS A 6 -14.91 2.36 -1.53
N SER A 7 -13.64 2.74 -1.59
CA SER A 7 -13.02 3.36 -2.78
C SER A 7 -13.04 2.44 -4.00
N LYS A 8 -12.72 3.00 -5.18
CA LYS A 8 -12.56 2.20 -6.41
C LYS A 8 -11.31 1.30 -6.30
N GLU A 9 -10.25 1.84 -5.72
CA GLU A 9 -8.98 1.16 -5.50
C GLU A 9 -9.16 -0.04 -4.58
N TYR A 10 -9.88 0.14 -3.44
CA TYR A 10 -10.17 -0.97 -2.54
C TYR A 10 -11.00 -2.09 -3.21
N LYS A 11 -12.04 -1.72 -3.96
CA LYS A 11 -12.87 -2.71 -4.68
C LYS A 11 -12.09 -3.46 -5.74
N TYR A 12 -11.15 -2.79 -6.39
CA TYR A 12 -10.26 -3.42 -7.34
C TYR A 12 -9.33 -4.41 -6.63
N LEU A 13 -8.66 -3.98 -5.56
CA LEU A 13 -7.80 -4.82 -4.74
C LEU A 13 -8.53 -6.06 -4.22
N GLU A 14 -9.69 -5.89 -3.57
CA GLU A 14 -10.51 -6.99 -3.03
C GLU A 14 -10.83 -8.04 -4.12
N ARG A 15 -11.24 -7.59 -5.30
CA ARG A 15 -11.50 -8.47 -6.44
C ARG A 15 -10.24 -9.20 -6.92
N ARG A 16 -9.11 -8.51 -7.00
CA ARG A 16 -7.84 -9.08 -7.43
C ARG A 16 -7.32 -10.11 -6.44
N ILE A 17 -7.33 -9.81 -5.18
CA ILE A 17 -6.95 -10.76 -4.11
C ILE A 17 -7.82 -12.02 -4.19
N TYR A 18 -9.14 -11.87 -4.32
CA TYR A 18 -10.05 -13.02 -4.49
C TYR A 18 -9.70 -13.90 -5.71
N GLN A 19 -9.37 -13.28 -6.86
CA GLN A 19 -8.96 -14.01 -8.05
C GLN A 19 -7.64 -14.77 -7.83
N ILE A 20 -6.67 -14.15 -7.18
CA ILE A 20 -5.39 -14.76 -6.87
C ILE A 20 -5.61 -15.94 -5.90
N GLU A 21 -6.36 -15.75 -4.82
CA GLU A 21 -6.70 -16.83 -3.89
C GLU A 21 -7.32 -18.02 -4.63
N LYS A 22 -8.29 -17.77 -5.49
CA LYS A 22 -8.98 -18.83 -6.27
C LYS A 22 -8.02 -19.63 -7.15
N ASN A 23 -7.04 -18.97 -7.78
CA ASN A 23 -6.10 -19.59 -8.70
C ASN A 23 -5.01 -20.40 -7.98
N PHE A 24 -4.64 -20.00 -6.77
CA PHE A 24 -3.52 -20.58 -6.03
C PHE A 24 -3.95 -21.53 -4.91
N LYS A 25 -5.23 -21.55 -4.52
CA LYS A 25 -5.76 -22.45 -3.51
C LYS A 25 -5.69 -23.91 -3.99
N PHE A 26 -5.35 -24.80 -3.09
CA PHE A 26 -5.28 -26.25 -3.32
C PHE A 26 -5.78 -27.01 -2.08
N ASN A 27 -6.06 -28.32 -2.24
CA ASN A 27 -6.37 -29.18 -1.11
C ASN A 27 -5.07 -29.60 -0.43
N GLN A 28 -4.87 -29.14 0.80
CA GLN A 28 -3.71 -29.49 1.60
C GLN A 28 -3.90 -30.86 2.26
N SER A 29 -2.91 -31.74 2.10
CA SER A 29 -2.88 -33.04 2.75
C SER A 29 -2.44 -32.92 4.21
N ILE A 30 -2.88 -33.85 5.05
CA ILE A 30 -2.42 -33.99 6.45
C ILE A 30 -0.91 -34.25 6.51
N ASN A 31 -0.35 -34.88 5.48
CA ASN A 31 1.08 -35.22 5.38
C ASN A 31 1.99 -34.04 4.97
N GLY A 32 1.45 -32.82 4.96
CA GLY A 32 2.18 -31.64 4.57
C GLY A 32 1.91 -31.19 3.12
N ILE A 33 2.75 -30.29 2.60
CA ILE A 33 2.64 -29.74 1.25
C ILE A 33 3.76 -30.28 0.36
N THR A 34 3.44 -30.49 -0.93
CA THR A 34 4.42 -30.84 -1.97
C THR A 34 5.25 -29.60 -2.37
N SER A 35 6.39 -29.81 -3.05
CA SER A 35 7.19 -28.72 -3.60
C SER A 35 6.38 -27.81 -4.53
N LEU A 36 5.54 -28.37 -5.38
CA LEU A 36 4.63 -27.62 -6.26
C LEU A 36 3.63 -26.77 -5.46
N GLN A 37 3.10 -27.28 -4.36
CA GLN A 37 2.19 -26.53 -3.47
C GLN A 37 2.94 -25.42 -2.74
N ALA A 38 4.18 -25.64 -2.32
CA ALA A 38 5.04 -24.62 -1.74
C ALA A 38 5.31 -23.49 -2.74
N ASP A 39 5.60 -23.80 -4.00
CA ASP A 39 5.79 -22.80 -5.05
C ASP A 39 4.50 -22.01 -5.35
N ARG A 40 3.33 -22.68 -5.30
CA ARG A 40 2.03 -21.97 -5.38
C ARG A 40 1.85 -20.96 -4.23
N LEU A 41 2.16 -21.34 -2.99
CA LEU A 41 2.06 -20.39 -1.86
C LEU A 41 3.04 -19.22 -1.98
N ARG A 42 4.23 -19.46 -2.53
CA ARG A 42 5.18 -18.38 -2.85
C ARG A 42 4.63 -17.43 -3.91
N GLY A 43 4.05 -17.99 -4.99
CA GLY A 43 3.39 -17.21 -6.03
C GLY A 43 2.20 -16.42 -5.48
N LEU A 44 1.36 -17.02 -4.63
CA LEU A 44 0.28 -16.34 -3.91
C LEU A 44 0.80 -15.11 -3.15
N ARG A 45 1.84 -15.29 -2.32
CA ARG A 45 2.43 -14.21 -1.51
C ARG A 45 2.98 -13.08 -2.39
N LEU A 46 3.74 -13.42 -3.43
CA LEU A 46 4.34 -12.42 -4.34
C LEU A 46 3.27 -11.61 -5.07
N LEU A 47 2.24 -12.25 -5.59
CA LEU A 47 1.16 -11.58 -6.31
C LEU A 47 0.30 -10.72 -5.38
N CYS A 48 -0.09 -11.24 -4.21
CA CYS A 48 -0.84 -10.45 -3.24
C CYS A 48 -0.02 -9.23 -2.76
N HIS A 49 1.30 -9.39 -2.54
CA HIS A 49 2.15 -8.27 -2.19
C HIS A 49 2.14 -7.18 -3.28
N ALA A 50 2.26 -7.56 -4.55
CA ALA A 50 2.23 -6.61 -5.67
C ALA A 50 0.89 -5.85 -5.75
N GLU A 51 -0.25 -6.53 -5.51
CA GLU A 51 -1.55 -5.87 -5.48
C GLU A 51 -1.70 -4.91 -4.28
N PHE A 52 -1.15 -5.25 -3.12
CA PHE A 52 -1.12 -4.32 -1.98
C PHE A 52 -0.23 -3.10 -2.26
N GLU A 53 0.93 -3.30 -2.86
CA GLU A 53 1.85 -2.23 -3.26
C GLU A 53 1.17 -1.27 -4.24
N ASP A 54 0.60 -1.79 -5.33
CA ASP A 54 -0.16 -1.01 -6.32
C ASP A 54 -1.33 -0.24 -5.68
N TYR A 55 -2.03 -0.86 -4.72
CA TYR A 55 -3.12 -0.21 -4.00
C TYR A 55 -2.65 1.05 -3.26
N PHE A 56 -1.58 0.96 -2.44
CA PHE A 56 -1.09 2.11 -1.67
C PHE A 56 -0.58 3.22 -2.57
N GLU A 57 0.14 2.88 -3.64
CA GLU A 57 0.61 3.83 -4.64
C GLU A 57 -0.54 4.50 -5.37
N SER A 58 -1.54 3.75 -5.81
CA SER A 58 -2.74 4.25 -6.48
C SER A 58 -3.55 5.20 -5.60
N VAL A 59 -3.68 4.89 -4.30
CA VAL A 59 -4.37 5.77 -3.33
C VAL A 59 -3.58 7.08 -3.14
N ALA A 60 -2.26 7.00 -2.95
CA ALA A 60 -1.41 8.19 -2.80
C ALA A 60 -1.45 9.07 -4.06
N LEU A 61 -1.38 8.47 -5.26
CA LEU A 61 -1.52 9.19 -6.54
C LEU A 61 -2.89 9.85 -6.67
N ARG A 62 -3.98 9.17 -6.35
CA ARG A 62 -5.32 9.75 -6.38
C ARG A 62 -5.45 10.97 -5.45
N MET A 63 -4.89 10.89 -4.24
CA MET A 63 -4.91 12.01 -3.31
C MET A 63 -4.11 13.21 -3.85
N LEU A 64 -2.97 12.95 -4.46
CA LEU A 64 -2.15 13.96 -5.13
C LEU A 64 -2.90 14.59 -6.32
N ASP A 65 -3.54 13.79 -7.17
CA ASP A 65 -4.30 14.27 -8.34
C ASP A 65 -5.50 15.14 -7.91
N VAL A 66 -6.17 14.80 -6.83
CA VAL A 66 -7.24 15.63 -6.25
C VAL A 66 -6.70 16.97 -5.75
N ALA A 67 -5.52 16.96 -5.11
CA ALA A 67 -4.86 18.17 -4.62
C ALA A 67 -4.43 19.08 -5.80
N GLU A 68 -3.80 18.49 -6.83
CA GLU A 68 -3.40 19.17 -8.07
C GLU A 68 -4.59 19.80 -8.78
N LYS A 69 -5.66 19.05 -8.97
CA LYS A 69 -6.89 19.54 -9.61
C LYS A 69 -7.48 20.74 -8.89
N LYS A 70 -7.61 20.68 -7.56
CA LYS A 70 -8.11 21.83 -6.76
C LYS A 70 -7.22 23.05 -6.90
N TRP A 71 -5.91 22.87 -6.93
CA TRP A 71 -4.97 23.97 -7.13
C TRP A 71 -5.09 24.59 -8.53
N ILE A 72 -5.15 23.78 -9.58
CA ILE A 72 -5.28 24.26 -10.97
C ILE A 72 -6.58 25.05 -11.15
N GLU A 73 -7.73 24.48 -10.73
CA GLU A 73 -9.05 25.04 -10.97
C GLU A 73 -9.38 26.25 -10.09
N ARG A 74 -8.92 26.26 -8.83
CA ARG A 74 -9.39 27.22 -7.82
C ARG A 74 -8.27 27.98 -7.10
N LYS A 75 -7.03 27.62 -7.34
CA LYS A 75 -5.85 28.15 -6.59
C LYS A 75 -5.97 27.98 -5.07
N VAL A 76 -6.63 26.89 -4.64
CA VAL A 76 -6.81 26.57 -3.23
C VAL A 76 -6.00 25.32 -2.89
N ALA A 77 -5.09 25.46 -1.93
CA ALA A 77 -4.39 24.33 -1.35
C ALA A 77 -5.35 23.58 -0.40
N ASN A 78 -5.58 22.30 -0.68
CA ASN A 78 -6.26 21.43 0.26
C ASN A 78 -5.26 20.91 1.32
N TYR A 79 -5.76 20.14 2.28
CA TYR A 79 -4.93 19.57 3.35
C TYR A 79 -3.66 18.88 2.83
N ASN A 80 -3.79 18.01 1.83
CA ASN A 80 -2.66 17.26 1.27
C ASN A 80 -1.62 18.17 0.60
N LEU A 81 -2.05 19.15 -0.19
CA LEU A 81 -1.13 20.10 -0.83
C LEU A 81 -0.45 20.99 0.19
N SER A 82 -1.17 21.43 1.22
CA SER A 82 -0.57 22.22 2.32
C SER A 82 0.50 21.42 3.06
N SER A 83 0.26 20.15 3.30
CA SER A 83 1.24 19.24 3.91
C SER A 83 2.46 19.02 3.02
N LEU A 84 2.26 18.89 1.71
CA LEU A 84 3.35 18.78 0.74
C LEU A 84 4.23 20.05 0.71
N PHE A 85 3.67 21.24 0.85
CA PHE A 85 4.44 22.47 0.97
C PHE A 85 5.33 22.48 2.22
N ILE A 86 4.86 21.91 3.33
CA ILE A 86 5.64 21.79 4.57
C ILE A 86 6.73 20.72 4.44
N TRP A 87 6.42 19.61 3.79
CA TRP A 87 7.33 18.50 3.57
C TRP A 87 8.50 18.85 2.66
N HIS A 88 8.27 19.72 1.65
CA HIS A 88 9.27 20.08 0.65
C HIS A 88 10.12 21.26 1.17
N GLU A 89 11.25 20.97 1.81
CA GLU A 89 12.12 21.96 2.46
C GLU A 89 12.80 22.95 1.50
N LYS A 90 12.88 22.65 0.20
CA LYS A 90 13.62 23.43 -0.82
C LYS A 90 12.70 24.39 -1.58
N ILE A 91 12.19 25.40 -0.91
CA ILE A 91 11.42 26.44 -1.59
C ILE A 91 12.29 27.69 -1.76
N GLU A 92 12.70 27.98 -2.99
CA GLU A 92 13.39 29.23 -3.31
C GLU A 92 12.46 30.46 -3.14
N LYS A 93 12.99 31.52 -2.53
CA LYS A 93 12.18 32.71 -2.15
C LYS A 93 11.59 33.47 -3.34
N ASN A 94 12.17 33.30 -4.54
CA ASN A 94 11.83 34.11 -5.71
C ASN A 94 10.84 33.45 -6.70
N GLU A 95 10.30 32.27 -6.38
CA GLU A 95 9.37 31.58 -7.22
C GLU A 95 7.90 31.89 -6.89
N THR A 96 7.04 31.87 -7.91
CA THR A 96 5.59 32.01 -7.72
C THR A 96 5.01 30.77 -7.02
N ASN A 97 3.91 30.95 -6.29
CA ASN A 97 3.22 29.82 -5.65
C ASN A 97 2.78 28.75 -6.65
N ASP A 98 2.47 29.14 -7.91
CA ASP A 98 2.07 28.21 -8.96
C ASP A 98 3.25 27.34 -9.44
N SER A 99 4.42 27.94 -9.62
CA SER A 99 5.66 27.21 -9.96
C SER A 99 6.04 26.24 -8.86
N LYS A 100 6.00 26.69 -7.60
CA LYS A 100 6.29 25.86 -6.42
C LYS A 100 5.35 24.66 -6.33
N ALA A 101 4.04 24.89 -6.45
CA ALA A 101 3.07 23.81 -6.37
C ALA A 101 3.30 22.75 -7.44
N ARG A 102 3.56 23.16 -8.71
CA ARG A 102 3.86 22.22 -9.80
C ARG A 102 5.12 21.40 -9.55
N MET A 103 6.19 22.05 -9.07
CA MET A 103 7.45 21.37 -8.76
C MET A 103 7.26 20.34 -7.65
N ILE A 104 6.65 20.73 -6.54
CA ILE A 104 6.41 19.86 -5.38
C ILE A 104 5.55 18.64 -5.77
N ILE A 105 4.47 18.87 -6.54
CA ILE A 105 3.59 17.81 -7.04
C ILE A 105 4.36 16.85 -7.96
N ALA A 106 5.18 17.39 -8.87
CA ALA A 106 5.96 16.57 -9.79
C ALA A 106 7.02 15.72 -9.05
N ASP A 107 7.67 16.29 -8.06
CA ASP A 107 8.68 15.58 -7.27
C ASP A 107 8.03 14.50 -6.40
N PHE A 108 6.94 14.79 -5.72
CA PHE A 108 6.24 13.78 -4.94
C PHE A 108 5.66 12.66 -5.83
N ARG A 109 5.20 12.97 -7.05
CA ARG A 109 4.76 11.96 -8.01
C ARG A 109 5.90 11.00 -8.41
N LYS A 110 7.15 11.49 -8.50
CA LYS A 110 8.32 10.63 -8.70
C LYS A 110 8.60 9.76 -7.48
N GLU A 111 8.50 10.33 -6.27
CA GLU A 111 8.65 9.56 -5.03
C GLU A 111 7.64 8.40 -4.94
N ILE A 112 6.35 8.65 -5.24
CA ILE A 112 5.34 7.58 -5.27
C ILE A 112 5.74 6.49 -6.27
N LYS A 113 6.15 6.85 -7.49
CA LYS A 113 6.56 5.89 -8.53
C LYS A 113 7.84 5.13 -8.20
N SER A 114 8.67 5.65 -7.31
CA SER A 114 9.91 5.00 -6.84
C SER A 114 9.69 4.13 -5.61
N ASN A 115 8.45 4.02 -5.12
CA ASN A 115 8.16 3.15 -4.00
C ASN A 115 8.35 1.68 -4.39
N HIS A 116 8.92 0.90 -3.50
CA HIS A 116 9.13 -0.53 -3.70
C HIS A 116 8.88 -1.27 -2.39
N GLY A 117 7.61 -1.55 -2.11
CA GLY A 117 7.20 -2.32 -0.96
C GLY A 117 6.05 -1.70 -0.16
N ILE A 118 5.71 -2.41 0.92
CA ILE A 118 4.53 -2.11 1.74
C ILE A 118 4.84 -2.05 3.24
N LYS A 119 6.12 -2.03 3.63
CA LYS A 119 6.50 -1.92 5.03
C LYS A 119 6.15 -0.54 5.59
N GLU A 120 6.22 -0.40 6.91
CA GLU A 120 5.96 0.88 7.60
C GLU A 120 6.69 2.06 6.93
N GLU A 121 7.97 1.88 6.59
CA GLU A 121 8.77 2.92 5.93
C GLU A 121 8.19 3.35 4.57
N ASN A 122 7.61 2.41 3.80
CA ASN A 122 6.94 2.69 2.53
C ASN A 122 5.63 3.46 2.76
N ILE A 123 4.82 3.04 3.74
CA ILE A 123 3.59 3.74 4.12
C ILE A 123 3.91 5.17 4.59
N ARG A 124 4.97 5.33 5.40
CA ARG A 124 5.45 6.65 5.86
C ARG A 124 5.88 7.55 4.69
N LYS A 125 6.59 7.00 3.70
CA LYS A 125 7.00 7.74 2.49
C LYS A 125 5.82 8.15 1.61
N LEU A 126 4.80 7.29 1.47
CA LEU A 126 3.64 7.56 0.63
C LEU A 126 2.64 8.52 1.28
N PHE A 127 2.42 8.45 2.59
CA PHE A 127 1.35 9.18 3.25
C PHE A 127 1.84 10.30 4.19
N GLY A 128 3.08 10.25 4.65
CA GLY A 128 3.71 11.31 5.45
C GLY A 128 3.68 12.68 4.76
N PRO A 129 4.15 12.79 3.51
CA PRO A 129 4.09 14.04 2.75
C PRO A 129 2.65 14.55 2.53
N LEU A 130 1.67 13.66 2.50
CA LEU A 130 0.24 14.00 2.40
C LEU A 130 -0.38 14.41 3.73
N GLY A 131 0.40 14.43 4.82
CA GLY A 131 -0.01 14.92 6.14
C GLY A 131 -0.53 13.86 7.10
N TYR A 132 -0.26 12.57 6.83
CA TYR A 132 -0.63 11.47 7.72
C TYR A 132 0.58 10.97 8.48
N LYS A 133 0.43 10.80 9.79
CA LYS A 133 1.45 10.16 10.62
C LYS A 133 1.20 8.66 10.66
N ILE A 134 2.26 7.89 10.87
CA ILE A 134 2.09 6.43 10.99
C ILE A 134 1.20 6.06 12.20
N ASP A 135 1.26 6.85 13.25
CA ASP A 135 0.46 6.69 14.47
C ASP A 135 -1.04 7.03 14.27
N ASP A 136 -1.42 7.61 13.13
CA ASP A 136 -2.84 7.79 12.77
C ASP A 136 -3.49 6.44 12.40
N PHE A 137 -2.68 5.42 12.06
CA PHE A 137 -3.13 4.11 11.61
C PHE A 137 -3.01 3.06 12.72
N ASP A 138 -3.79 1.99 12.61
CA ASP A 138 -3.71 0.87 13.57
C ASP A 138 -2.31 0.23 13.56
N SER A 139 -1.67 0.18 14.71
CA SER A 139 -0.30 -0.31 14.87
C SER A 139 -0.17 -1.81 14.56
N SER A 140 -1.20 -2.60 14.86
CA SER A 140 -1.24 -4.03 14.57
C SER A 140 -1.32 -4.27 13.05
N PHE A 141 -2.13 -3.48 12.35
CA PHE A 141 -2.18 -3.51 10.89
C PHE A 141 -0.82 -3.17 10.26
N ILE A 142 -0.19 -2.07 10.69
CA ILE A 142 1.12 -1.64 10.17
C ILE A 142 2.21 -2.70 10.43
N SER A 143 2.20 -3.31 11.60
CA SER A 143 3.11 -4.41 11.94
C SER A 143 2.88 -5.65 11.05
N THR A 144 1.62 -6.03 10.84
CA THR A 144 1.25 -7.16 9.97
C THR A 144 1.65 -6.91 8.53
N LEU A 145 1.43 -5.68 8.02
CA LEU A 145 1.81 -5.24 6.69
C LEU A 145 3.34 -5.29 6.51
N SER A 146 4.09 -4.80 7.49
CA SER A 146 5.56 -4.83 7.48
C SER A 146 6.11 -6.25 7.50
N SER A 147 5.52 -7.13 8.30
CA SER A 147 5.87 -8.55 8.35
C SER A 147 5.59 -9.25 7.03
N PHE A 148 4.44 -8.97 6.40
CA PHE A 148 4.10 -9.52 5.09
C PHE A 148 5.07 -9.04 4.00
N GLY A 149 5.44 -7.75 4.02
CA GLY A 149 6.45 -7.17 3.12
C GLY A 149 7.84 -7.78 3.29
N ALA A 150 8.26 -8.08 4.53
CA ALA A 150 9.53 -8.76 4.78
C ALA A 150 9.56 -10.19 4.22
N LEU A 151 8.48 -10.95 4.41
CA LEU A 151 8.35 -12.31 3.88
C LEU A 151 8.40 -12.37 2.34
N ARG A 152 7.91 -11.33 1.65
CA ARG A 152 8.05 -11.20 0.19
C ARG A 152 9.52 -11.08 -0.21
N GLY A 153 10.28 -10.24 0.49
CA GLY A 153 11.71 -10.07 0.23
C GLY A 153 12.47 -11.39 0.36
N GLU A 154 12.23 -12.12 1.45
CA GLU A 154 12.80 -13.45 1.66
C GLU A 154 12.40 -14.43 0.53
N THR A 155 11.11 -14.46 0.17
CA THR A 155 10.59 -15.34 -0.89
C THR A 155 11.25 -15.04 -2.26
N ALA A 156 11.51 -13.78 -2.58
CA ALA A 156 12.09 -13.37 -3.86
C ALA A 156 13.60 -13.69 -3.99
N HIS A 157 14.32 -13.72 -2.87
CA HIS A 157 15.78 -13.85 -2.86
C HIS A 157 16.28 -15.20 -2.35
N THR A 158 15.41 -16.06 -1.83
CA THR A 158 15.79 -17.34 -1.24
C THR A 158 15.26 -18.50 -2.07
N SER A 159 16.16 -19.45 -2.42
CA SER A 159 15.77 -20.70 -3.09
C SER A 159 14.79 -21.50 -2.23
N ALA A 160 13.84 -22.22 -2.88
CA ALA A 160 12.86 -23.08 -2.24
C ALA A 160 13.45 -23.99 -1.16
N ASN A 161 14.66 -24.52 -1.41
CA ASN A 161 15.36 -25.45 -0.50
C ASN A 161 15.97 -24.79 0.73
N LYS A 162 16.02 -23.45 0.80
CA LYS A 162 16.61 -22.69 1.91
C LYS A 162 15.58 -22.02 2.83
N THR A 163 14.30 -22.09 2.49
CA THR A 163 13.23 -21.51 3.31
C THR A 163 13.05 -22.35 4.57
N GLN A 164 13.39 -21.79 5.72
CA GLN A 164 13.38 -22.52 7.01
C GLN A 164 11.98 -22.70 7.61
N GLN A 165 10.98 -21.96 7.15
CA GLN A 165 9.61 -22.07 7.69
C GLN A 165 8.71 -22.82 6.72
N PRO A 166 8.03 -23.89 7.16
CA PRO A 166 7.02 -24.53 6.34
C PRO A 166 5.88 -23.55 6.07
N LEU A 167 5.56 -23.39 4.78
CA LEU A 167 4.42 -22.58 4.36
C LEU A 167 3.13 -23.34 4.67
N ASP A 168 2.21 -22.66 5.37
CA ASP A 168 0.85 -23.19 5.60
C ASP A 168 -0.16 -22.31 4.84
N GLN A 169 -0.99 -22.95 4.02
CA GLN A 169 -1.96 -22.25 3.18
C GLN A 169 -2.98 -21.45 3.98
N ASN A 170 -3.50 -22.02 5.06
CA ASN A 170 -4.53 -21.37 5.86
C ASN A 170 -3.96 -20.12 6.56
N THR A 171 -2.75 -20.22 7.07
CA THR A 171 -2.04 -19.10 7.70
C THR A 171 -1.81 -17.97 6.69
N GLU A 172 -1.36 -18.28 5.47
CA GLU A 172 -1.15 -17.26 4.43
C GLU A 172 -2.47 -16.59 4.01
N LEU A 173 -3.52 -17.37 3.78
CA LEU A 173 -4.84 -16.85 3.40
C LEU A 173 -5.45 -15.98 4.52
N THR A 174 -5.33 -16.40 5.78
CA THR A 174 -5.80 -15.62 6.93
C THR A 174 -5.07 -14.29 6.99
N ARG A 175 -3.75 -14.29 6.90
CA ARG A 175 -2.93 -13.06 6.90
C ARG A 175 -3.32 -12.08 5.79
N ILE A 176 -3.55 -12.59 4.56
CA ILE A 176 -3.97 -11.77 3.42
C ILE A 176 -5.35 -11.14 3.69
N ARG A 177 -6.28 -11.89 4.28
CA ARG A 177 -7.62 -11.38 4.62
C ARG A 177 -7.59 -10.35 5.75
N ASP A 178 -6.77 -10.58 6.77
CA ASP A 178 -6.56 -9.61 7.85
C ASP A 178 -5.99 -8.30 7.32
N LEU A 179 -5.08 -8.36 6.33
CA LEU A 179 -4.59 -7.17 5.65
C LEU A 179 -5.69 -6.43 4.89
N LEU A 180 -6.61 -7.13 4.21
CA LEU A 180 -7.75 -6.48 3.54
C LEU A 180 -8.67 -5.76 4.55
N VAL A 181 -8.94 -6.37 5.69
CA VAL A 181 -9.72 -5.73 6.77
C VAL A 181 -8.98 -4.49 7.31
N GLY A 182 -7.68 -4.60 7.54
CA GLY A 182 -6.85 -3.47 7.98
C GLY A 182 -6.83 -2.31 6.98
N ILE A 183 -6.81 -2.61 5.68
CA ILE A 183 -6.89 -1.60 4.61
C ILE A 183 -8.24 -0.85 4.63
N GLU A 184 -9.35 -1.52 4.93
CA GLU A 184 -10.65 -0.84 5.08
C GLU A 184 -10.60 0.18 6.23
N ALA A 185 -10.01 -0.17 7.36
CA ALA A 185 -9.80 0.76 8.47
C ALA A 185 -8.83 1.90 8.09
N PHE A 186 -7.78 1.60 7.34
CA PHE A 186 -6.82 2.57 6.81
C PHE A 186 -7.52 3.62 5.91
N GLU A 187 -8.41 3.22 4.99
CA GLU A 187 -9.21 4.15 4.17
C GLU A 187 -10.08 5.09 5.02
N ASN A 188 -10.63 4.59 6.12
CA ASN A 188 -11.44 5.42 7.01
C ASN A 188 -10.63 6.57 7.61
N VAL A 189 -9.38 6.32 7.97
CA VAL A 189 -8.46 7.37 8.44
C VAL A 189 -8.16 8.38 7.34
N LEU A 190 -7.88 7.92 6.11
CA LEU A 190 -7.61 8.82 4.97
C LEU A 190 -8.79 9.72 4.63
N ASN A 191 -10.02 9.24 4.81
CA ASN A 191 -11.24 9.99 4.51
C ASN A 191 -11.71 10.89 5.65
N SER A 192 -11.05 10.86 6.82
CA SER A 192 -11.42 11.66 8.00
C SER A 192 -10.78 13.06 8.00
N LYS A 193 -9.79 13.31 7.17
CA LYS A 193 -9.07 14.58 6.99
C LYS A 193 -9.37 15.18 5.61
#